data_cc5080cd50954d773c4b3728fa0b19e0
#
_entry.id   cc5080cd50954d773c4b3728fa0b19e0
#
_cell.length_a   1.000
_cell.length_b   1.000
_cell.length_c   1.000
_cell.angle_alpha   90.00
_cell.angle_beta   90.00
_cell.angle_gamma   90.00
#
_symmetry.space_group_name_H-M   'P 1'
#
loop_
_entity.id
_entity.type
_entity.pdbx_description
1 polymer ?
#
loop_
_entity_poly.entity_id
_entity_poly.type
_entity_poly.pdbx_seq_one_letter_code
_entity_poly.pdbx_strand_id
1 'polypeptide(L)'
;MQFGVTVPNNWGIEDVNEALAFGPLAEALGYDSVWVMDHLFNNGYIRERLDDKPYYHPLATLTYLSATTSRVLLGTSVLVLPYHNPVELAKYTATLDQMSGGRVTLGIGVGAMTEEFEALGIPMSERASLTNECIRVMRELWSNPAPSYHSRRWNFDDLRFSPKPVQQPHIPIWVGGASPGAIRRAARMGDGWHPSGVSPEEYASRKAEIAELAQAAGRNVDNMVWSARVEVEATPGPSSERAASRSRIPGHDLEQTALSIAAYRDAGVEHLVLALNTGDVNRIRELMESLANETIPQFR
;
A
#
# COMPACT_ATOMS: atom_id res chain seq x y z
N MET A 1 -7.39 -5.03 16.35
CA MET A 1 -6.66 -5.02 15.06
C MET A 1 -7.45 -4.20 14.06
N GLN A 2 -6.78 -3.40 13.18
CA GLN A 2 -7.44 -2.65 12.12
C GLN A 2 -7.51 -3.48 10.84
N PHE A 3 -8.54 -3.23 10.02
CA PHE A 3 -8.77 -3.94 8.76
C PHE A 3 -8.91 -2.99 7.58
N GLY A 4 -8.08 -3.23 6.56
CA GLY A 4 -8.21 -2.58 5.27
C GLY A 4 -8.70 -3.55 4.21
N VAL A 5 -9.20 -3.00 3.10
CA VAL A 5 -9.55 -3.77 1.91
C VAL A 5 -9.04 -3.09 0.65
N THR A 6 -8.67 -3.86 -0.37
CA THR A 6 -8.29 -3.28 -1.65
C THR A 6 -9.51 -2.88 -2.47
N VAL A 7 -9.49 -1.65 -3.00
CA VAL A 7 -10.39 -1.24 -4.08
C VAL A 7 -9.85 -1.83 -5.37
N PRO A 8 -10.69 -2.46 -6.21
CA PRO A 8 -10.25 -3.25 -7.35
C PRO A 8 -9.85 -2.38 -8.57
N ASN A 9 -8.98 -1.38 -8.37
CA ASN A 9 -8.45 -0.54 -9.43
C ASN A 9 -7.60 -1.29 -10.46
N ASN A 10 -7.26 -2.55 -10.15
CA ASN A 10 -6.30 -3.39 -10.87
C ASN A 10 -6.89 -4.73 -11.34
N TRP A 11 -8.20 -4.90 -11.36
CA TRP A 11 -8.85 -6.18 -11.70
C TRP A 11 -9.64 -6.16 -13.00
N GLY A 12 -9.45 -5.16 -13.85
CA GLY A 12 -10.03 -5.10 -15.19
C GLY A 12 -11.55 -4.87 -15.20
N ILE A 13 -12.08 -4.21 -14.18
CA ILE A 13 -13.48 -3.77 -14.15
C ILE A 13 -13.64 -2.64 -15.16
N GLU A 14 -14.48 -2.84 -16.17
CA GLU A 14 -14.61 -1.93 -17.31
C GLU A 14 -15.31 -0.62 -16.93
N ASP A 15 -16.36 -0.68 -16.10
CA ASP A 15 -16.96 0.53 -15.55
C ASP A 15 -16.19 0.99 -14.30
N VAL A 16 -15.49 2.11 -14.44
CA VAL A 16 -14.76 2.71 -13.34
C VAL A 16 -15.64 3.03 -12.13
N ASN A 17 -16.93 3.36 -12.34
CA ASN A 17 -17.84 3.67 -11.24
C ASN A 17 -18.13 2.44 -10.37
N GLU A 18 -18.19 1.24 -10.96
CA GLU A 18 -18.31 -0.01 -10.20
C GLU A 18 -17.06 -0.24 -9.32
N ALA A 19 -15.86 -0.01 -9.85
CA ALA A 19 -14.63 -0.13 -9.07
C ALA A 19 -14.56 0.92 -7.93
N LEU A 20 -14.97 2.15 -8.20
CA LEU A 20 -14.93 3.25 -7.24
C LEU A 20 -15.99 3.11 -6.13
N ALA A 21 -17.11 2.44 -6.40
CA ALA A 21 -18.17 2.20 -5.41
C ALA A 21 -17.71 1.36 -4.20
N PHE A 22 -16.61 0.62 -4.33
CA PHE A 22 -16.07 -0.19 -3.23
C PHE A 22 -15.45 0.64 -2.10
N GLY A 23 -15.03 1.88 -2.35
CA GLY A 23 -14.55 2.77 -1.29
C GLY A 23 -15.65 3.15 -0.28
N PRO A 24 -16.75 3.78 -0.70
CA PRO A 24 -17.90 4.06 0.16
C PRO A 24 -18.51 2.79 0.78
N LEU A 25 -18.55 1.68 0.06
CA LEU A 25 -19.02 0.40 0.60
C LEU A 25 -18.11 -0.08 1.76
N ALA A 26 -16.80 -0.03 1.60
CA ALA A 26 -15.86 -0.39 2.67
C ALA A 26 -16.09 0.46 3.93
N GLU A 27 -16.29 1.78 3.74
CA GLU A 27 -16.60 2.68 4.85
C GLU A 27 -17.93 2.33 5.54
N ALA A 28 -18.98 2.02 4.77
CA ALA A 28 -20.28 1.62 5.29
C ALA A 28 -20.24 0.29 6.05
N LEU A 29 -19.44 -0.65 5.59
CA LEU A 29 -19.20 -1.94 6.24
C LEU A 29 -18.27 -1.86 7.46
N GLY A 30 -17.69 -0.70 7.72
CA GLY A 30 -16.86 -0.45 8.89
C GLY A 30 -15.39 -0.88 8.72
N TYR A 31 -14.87 -1.03 7.53
CA TYR A 31 -13.43 -1.14 7.32
C TYR A 31 -12.70 0.14 7.77
N ASP A 32 -11.44 -0.01 8.21
CA ASP A 32 -10.65 1.10 8.71
C ASP A 32 -9.87 1.81 7.58
N SER A 33 -9.66 1.14 6.44
CA SER A 33 -8.88 1.68 5.32
C SER A 33 -9.21 1.04 3.98
N VAL A 34 -8.96 1.79 2.90
CA VAL A 34 -9.04 1.32 1.51
C VAL A 34 -7.71 1.51 0.80
N TRP A 35 -7.36 0.56 -0.07
CA TRP A 35 -6.03 0.48 -0.67
C TRP A 35 -6.09 0.25 -2.18
N VAL A 36 -5.19 0.91 -2.91
CA VAL A 36 -5.05 0.80 -4.37
C VAL A 36 -3.63 0.41 -4.76
N MET A 37 -3.46 -0.11 -5.97
CA MET A 37 -2.17 -0.59 -6.49
C MET A 37 -1.69 0.24 -7.66
N ASP A 38 -0.37 0.25 -7.90
CA ASP A 38 0.30 1.05 -8.90
C ASP A 38 1.02 0.19 -9.93
N HIS A 39 0.61 0.32 -11.20
CA HIS A 39 1.30 -0.12 -12.40
C HIS A 39 0.91 0.79 -13.57
N LEU A 40 1.81 0.94 -14.52
CA LEU A 40 1.61 1.81 -15.68
C LEU A 40 1.11 1.05 -16.90
N PHE A 41 1.47 -0.23 -17.01
CA PHE A 41 1.18 -1.06 -18.18
C PHE A 41 0.69 -2.45 -17.78
N ASN A 42 -0.13 -3.03 -18.65
CA ASN A 42 -0.53 -4.43 -18.54
C ASN A 42 0.56 -5.33 -19.18
N ASN A 43 1.71 -5.47 -18.51
CA ASN A 43 2.82 -6.31 -18.97
C ASN A 43 3.03 -7.52 -18.06
N GLY A 44 3.77 -8.54 -18.53
CA GLY A 44 4.08 -9.74 -17.77
C GLY A 44 2.81 -10.38 -17.18
N TYR A 45 2.83 -10.72 -15.90
CA TYR A 45 1.71 -11.37 -15.20
C TYR A 45 0.42 -10.53 -15.14
N ILE A 46 0.52 -9.21 -15.31
CA ILE A 46 -0.66 -8.35 -15.37
C ILE A 46 -1.36 -8.56 -16.70
N ARG A 47 -0.62 -8.65 -17.80
CA ARG A 47 -1.16 -8.95 -19.12
C ARG A 47 -1.83 -10.33 -19.16
N GLU A 48 -1.22 -11.35 -18.57
CA GLU A 48 -1.81 -12.68 -18.46
C GLU A 48 -3.19 -12.66 -17.79
N ARG A 49 -3.39 -11.76 -16.84
CA ARG A 49 -4.62 -11.63 -16.08
C ARG A 49 -5.63 -10.67 -16.69
N LEU A 50 -5.18 -9.55 -17.24
CA LEU A 50 -6.03 -8.43 -17.65
C LEU A 50 -6.11 -8.26 -19.16
N ASP A 51 -5.08 -8.67 -19.91
CA ASP A 51 -4.90 -8.34 -21.32
C ASP A 51 -5.05 -6.81 -21.53
N ASP A 52 -6.01 -6.35 -22.31
CA ASP A 52 -6.29 -4.93 -22.56
C ASP A 52 -7.31 -4.31 -21.58
N LYS A 53 -7.73 -5.04 -20.53
CA LYS A 53 -8.69 -4.52 -19.55
C LYS A 53 -8.10 -3.42 -18.68
N PRO A 54 -8.93 -2.51 -18.16
CA PRO A 54 -8.46 -1.35 -17.42
C PRO A 54 -7.64 -1.68 -16.16
N TYR A 55 -6.59 -0.89 -15.96
CA TYR A 55 -5.86 -0.74 -14.71
C TYR A 55 -5.88 0.75 -14.36
N TYR A 56 -6.67 1.15 -13.38
CA TYR A 56 -6.87 2.56 -13.06
C TYR A 56 -5.75 3.12 -12.20
N HIS A 57 -5.32 4.37 -12.50
CA HIS A 57 -4.24 5.04 -11.80
C HIS A 57 -4.54 5.22 -10.30
N PRO A 58 -3.63 4.80 -9.38
CA PRO A 58 -3.88 4.77 -7.94
C PRO A 58 -4.23 6.13 -7.36
N LEU A 59 -3.47 7.17 -7.68
CA LEU A 59 -3.68 8.50 -7.10
C LEU A 59 -4.96 9.16 -7.61
N ALA A 60 -5.36 8.93 -8.87
CA ALA A 60 -6.65 9.39 -9.38
C ALA A 60 -7.81 8.70 -8.64
N THR A 61 -7.70 7.38 -8.43
CA THR A 61 -8.67 6.60 -7.64
C THR A 61 -8.78 7.15 -6.21
N LEU A 62 -7.65 7.34 -5.51
CA LEU A 62 -7.67 7.89 -4.14
C LEU A 62 -8.23 9.30 -4.06
N THR A 63 -8.00 10.13 -5.09
CA THR A 63 -8.58 11.48 -5.16
C THR A 63 -10.10 11.44 -5.19
N TYR A 64 -10.67 10.57 -6.02
CA TYR A 64 -12.13 10.36 -6.05
C TYR A 64 -12.63 9.84 -4.69
N LEU A 65 -11.97 8.84 -4.11
CA LEU A 65 -12.35 8.26 -2.84
C LEU A 65 -12.24 9.26 -1.68
N SER A 66 -11.33 10.23 -1.75
CA SER A 66 -11.23 11.28 -0.74
C SER A 66 -12.49 12.15 -0.64
N ALA A 67 -13.20 12.32 -1.77
CA ALA A 67 -14.44 13.10 -1.85
C ALA A 67 -15.70 12.27 -1.52
N THR A 68 -15.63 10.94 -1.63
CA THR A 68 -16.77 10.03 -1.45
C THR A 68 -16.74 9.23 -0.16
N THR A 69 -15.71 9.42 0.67
CA THR A 69 -15.55 8.81 1.99
C THR A 69 -15.16 9.87 3.02
N SER A 70 -15.36 9.59 4.31
CA SER A 70 -15.12 10.56 5.39
C SER A 70 -14.24 10.04 6.53
N ARG A 71 -14.07 8.73 6.69
CA ARG A 71 -13.38 8.10 7.83
C ARG A 71 -12.25 7.16 7.44
N VAL A 72 -12.43 6.34 6.41
CA VAL A 72 -11.43 5.34 6.01
C VAL A 72 -10.12 5.99 5.60
N LEU A 73 -9.00 5.41 6.02
CA LEU A 73 -7.69 5.78 5.52
C LEU A 73 -7.58 5.43 4.03
N LEU A 74 -6.86 6.25 3.30
CA LEU A 74 -6.66 6.16 1.85
C LEU A 74 -5.21 5.73 1.57
N GLY A 75 -5.00 4.47 1.25
CA GLY A 75 -3.69 3.87 1.15
C GLY A 75 -3.28 3.42 -0.25
N THR A 76 -1.99 3.37 -0.50
CA THR A 76 -1.39 2.70 -1.67
C THR A 76 -0.70 1.40 -1.25
N SER A 77 -0.89 0.30 -2.01
CA SER A 77 -0.34 -1.02 -1.66
C SER A 77 0.26 -1.76 -2.88
N VAL A 78 1.35 -1.29 -3.48
CA VAL A 78 2.12 -0.12 -3.04
C VAL A 78 2.28 0.86 -4.20
N LEU A 79 2.55 2.13 -3.91
CA LEU A 79 2.99 3.10 -4.91
C LEU A 79 4.46 2.83 -5.27
N VAL A 80 4.78 2.72 -6.53
CA VAL A 80 6.16 2.48 -7.00
C VAL A 80 6.88 3.82 -7.11
N LEU A 81 7.57 4.25 -6.06
CA LEU A 81 8.17 5.59 -5.99
C LEU A 81 9.07 5.95 -7.20
N PRO A 82 9.88 5.03 -7.75
CA PRO A 82 10.67 5.35 -8.94
C PRO A 82 9.89 5.77 -10.18
N TYR A 83 8.60 5.46 -10.27
CA TYR A 83 7.77 5.87 -11.42
C TYR A 83 7.36 7.34 -11.38
N HIS A 84 7.55 8.00 -10.24
CA HIS A 84 7.06 9.34 -9.97
C HIS A 84 8.18 10.35 -9.75
N ASN A 85 7.99 11.59 -10.20
CA ASN A 85 8.83 12.71 -9.78
C ASN A 85 8.50 13.05 -8.32
N PRO A 86 9.45 12.99 -7.37
CA PRO A 86 9.16 13.17 -5.95
C PRO A 86 8.68 14.59 -5.59
N VAL A 87 9.01 15.60 -6.36
CA VAL A 87 8.56 16.98 -6.13
C VAL A 87 7.07 17.12 -6.49
N GLU A 88 6.70 16.57 -7.65
CA GLU A 88 5.30 16.52 -8.09
C GLU A 88 4.46 15.63 -7.17
N LEU A 89 4.98 14.45 -6.84
CA LEU A 89 4.31 13.50 -5.96
C LEU A 89 4.10 14.09 -4.56
N ALA A 90 5.09 14.79 -4.01
CA ALA A 90 4.95 15.48 -2.72
C ALA A 90 3.83 16.52 -2.78
N LYS A 91 3.74 17.30 -3.88
CA LYS A 91 2.69 18.27 -4.07
C LYS A 91 1.31 17.64 -4.18
N TYR A 92 1.21 16.60 -5.00
CA TYR A 92 -0.03 15.87 -5.20
C TYR A 92 -0.56 15.29 -3.88
N THR A 93 0.29 14.56 -3.18
CA THR A 93 -0.09 13.86 -1.95
C THR A 93 -0.37 14.80 -0.79
N ALA A 94 0.35 15.93 -0.67
CA ALA A 94 0.01 16.97 0.29
C ALA A 94 -1.37 17.60 0.00
N THR A 95 -1.70 17.80 -1.28
CA THR A 95 -3.02 18.29 -1.68
C THR A 95 -4.11 17.26 -1.38
N LEU A 96 -3.86 15.99 -1.70
CA LEU A 96 -4.78 14.90 -1.40
C LEU A 96 -5.00 14.74 0.12
N ASP A 97 -3.94 14.93 0.91
CA ASP A 97 -4.03 14.88 2.37
C ASP A 97 -4.90 16.02 2.93
N GLN A 98 -4.78 17.24 2.38
CA GLN A 98 -5.68 18.35 2.69
C GLN A 98 -7.13 18.04 2.30
N MET A 99 -7.37 17.53 1.09
CA MET A 99 -8.71 17.18 0.59
C MET A 99 -9.36 16.08 1.42
N SER A 100 -8.60 15.12 1.90
CA SER A 100 -9.08 14.01 2.71
C SER A 100 -9.16 14.32 4.22
N GLY A 101 -8.66 15.47 4.67
CA GLY A 101 -8.58 15.80 6.10
C GLY A 101 -7.58 14.96 6.88
N GLY A 102 -6.44 14.61 6.27
CA GLY A 102 -5.35 13.87 6.94
C GLY A 102 -5.53 12.35 6.93
N ARG A 103 -6.14 11.77 5.90
CA ARG A 103 -6.40 10.32 5.81
C ARG A 103 -5.48 9.57 4.86
N VAL A 104 -4.46 10.21 4.26
CA VAL A 104 -3.55 9.57 3.30
C VAL A 104 -2.48 8.75 4.00
N THR A 105 -2.19 7.55 3.49
CA THR A 105 -1.05 6.71 3.87
C THR A 105 -0.38 6.18 2.63
N LEU A 106 0.93 6.39 2.51
CA LEU A 106 1.69 5.91 1.36
C LEU A 106 2.39 4.59 1.67
N GLY A 107 1.76 3.48 1.28
CA GLY A 107 2.48 2.22 1.13
C GLY A 107 3.35 2.29 -0.12
N ILE A 108 4.66 2.11 0.02
CA ILE A 108 5.64 2.35 -1.05
C ILE A 108 6.45 1.12 -1.41
N GLY A 109 6.83 1.03 -2.68
CA GLY A 109 7.69 -0.02 -3.22
C GLY A 109 8.78 0.50 -4.15
N VAL A 110 9.72 -0.38 -4.49
CA VAL A 110 10.84 -0.08 -5.41
C VAL A 110 10.53 -0.44 -6.86
N GLY A 111 9.43 -1.16 -7.13
CA GLY A 111 9.10 -1.70 -8.46
C GLY A 111 9.87 -2.98 -8.80
N ALA A 112 9.30 -3.75 -9.74
CA ALA A 112 9.84 -5.04 -10.18
C ALA A 112 9.65 -5.30 -11.68
N MET A 113 8.87 -4.50 -12.41
CA MET A 113 8.57 -4.67 -13.82
C MET A 113 9.62 -3.94 -14.68
N THR A 114 10.49 -4.68 -15.32
CA THR A 114 11.58 -4.13 -16.14
C THR A 114 11.07 -3.22 -17.26
N GLU A 115 9.97 -3.61 -17.90
CA GLU A 115 9.37 -2.89 -19.01
C GLU A 115 8.87 -1.49 -18.61
N GLU A 116 8.36 -1.34 -17.38
CA GLU A 116 7.94 -0.04 -16.86
C GLU A 116 9.14 0.88 -16.62
N PHE A 117 10.24 0.34 -16.11
CA PHE A 117 11.49 1.08 -15.91
C PHE A 117 12.11 1.51 -17.26
N GLU A 118 12.12 0.62 -18.26
CA GLU A 118 12.60 0.91 -19.60
C GLU A 118 11.78 2.01 -20.28
N ALA A 119 10.45 1.94 -20.21
CA ALA A 119 9.55 2.95 -20.77
C ALA A 119 9.73 4.33 -20.11
N LEU A 120 10.09 4.37 -18.82
CA LEU A 120 10.40 5.61 -18.11
C LEU A 120 11.85 6.09 -18.27
N GLY A 121 12.71 5.31 -18.95
CA GLY A 121 14.13 5.63 -19.09
C GLY A 121 14.91 5.56 -17.76
N ILE A 122 14.44 4.78 -16.80
CA ILE A 122 15.05 4.65 -15.48
C ILE A 122 15.84 3.34 -15.41
N PRO A 123 17.14 3.36 -15.09
CA PRO A 123 17.89 2.13 -14.90
C PRO A 123 17.32 1.30 -13.73
N MET A 124 16.99 0.04 -14.00
CA MET A 124 16.44 -0.88 -12.98
C MET A 124 17.38 -1.04 -11.77
N SER A 125 18.69 -0.92 -11.97
CA SER A 125 19.71 -0.96 -10.90
C SER A 125 19.61 0.23 -9.93
N GLU A 126 19.03 1.35 -10.34
CA GLU A 126 18.91 2.55 -9.51
C GLU A 126 17.62 2.58 -8.66
N ARG A 127 16.67 1.66 -8.90
CA ARG A 127 15.35 1.70 -8.26
C ARG A 127 15.38 1.83 -6.73
N ALA A 128 16.32 1.13 -6.06
CA ALA A 128 16.40 1.15 -4.60
C ALA A 128 16.96 2.49 -4.07
N SER A 129 18.00 3.04 -4.71
CA SER A 129 18.58 4.33 -4.35
C SER A 129 17.61 5.48 -4.64
N LEU A 130 16.94 5.41 -5.78
CA LEU A 130 15.94 6.38 -6.20
C LEU A 130 14.75 6.40 -5.22
N THR A 131 14.23 5.24 -4.81
CA THR A 131 13.19 5.15 -3.77
C THR A 131 13.62 5.86 -2.47
N ASN A 132 14.84 5.59 -1.99
CA ASN A 132 15.34 6.20 -0.77
C ASN A 132 15.48 7.73 -0.90
N GLU A 133 15.87 8.18 -2.08
CA GLU A 133 16.01 9.61 -2.36
C GLU A 133 14.64 10.30 -2.47
N CYS A 134 13.67 9.67 -3.16
CA CYS A 134 12.28 10.14 -3.21
C CYS A 134 11.69 10.35 -1.80
N ILE A 135 11.86 9.38 -0.90
CA ILE A 135 11.39 9.52 0.49
C ILE A 135 11.98 10.76 1.16
N ARG A 136 13.30 11.02 1.01
CA ARG A 136 13.96 12.17 1.62
C ARG A 136 13.48 13.50 1.04
N VAL A 137 13.37 13.59 -0.30
CA VAL A 137 12.86 14.77 -0.99
C VAL A 137 11.43 15.09 -0.56
N MET A 138 10.55 14.09 -0.54
CA MET A 138 9.15 14.28 -0.13
C MET A 138 9.04 14.74 1.32
N ARG A 139 9.78 14.12 2.24
CA ARG A 139 9.79 14.53 3.65
C ARG A 139 10.31 15.94 3.84
N GLU A 140 11.38 16.31 3.14
CA GLU A 140 11.92 17.67 3.17
C GLU A 140 10.86 18.69 2.74
N LEU A 141 10.17 18.42 1.62
CA LEU A 141 9.11 19.29 1.11
C LEU A 141 7.91 19.39 2.06
N TRP A 142 7.53 18.30 2.73
CA TRP A 142 6.37 18.29 3.63
C TRP A 142 6.64 18.95 4.98
N SER A 143 7.82 18.72 5.56
CA SER A 143 8.10 19.05 6.96
C SER A 143 8.82 20.39 7.13
N ASN A 144 9.72 20.76 6.20
CA ASN A 144 10.53 21.96 6.36
C ASN A 144 9.77 23.20 5.84
N PRO A 145 9.66 24.30 6.62
CA PRO A 145 9.04 25.56 6.17
C PRO A 145 9.75 26.21 4.97
N ALA A 146 11.07 26.04 4.86
CA ALA A 146 11.91 26.53 3.77
C ALA A 146 12.75 25.38 3.22
N PRO A 147 12.13 24.42 2.48
CA PRO A 147 12.81 23.22 2.06
C PRO A 147 13.98 23.47 1.13
N SER A 148 15.08 22.79 1.42
CA SER A 148 16.31 22.80 0.62
C SER A 148 16.84 21.38 0.49
N TYR A 149 17.24 20.96 -0.71
CA TYR A 149 17.75 19.63 -0.97
C TYR A 149 18.81 19.65 -2.07
N HIS A 150 19.92 18.95 -1.85
CA HIS A 150 21.04 18.88 -2.79
C HIS A 150 21.44 17.44 -3.07
N SER A 151 21.33 17.04 -4.32
CA SER A 151 21.81 15.76 -4.80
C SER A 151 22.15 15.84 -6.29
N ARG A 152 22.56 14.70 -6.86
CA ARG A 152 22.78 14.61 -8.31
C ARG A 152 21.49 14.82 -9.13
N ARG A 153 20.31 14.47 -8.55
CA ARG A 153 19.04 14.46 -9.27
C ARG A 153 18.16 15.68 -8.96
N TRP A 154 18.13 16.12 -7.72
CA TRP A 154 17.25 17.19 -7.26
C TRP A 154 18.06 18.25 -6.52
N ASN A 155 17.96 19.49 -6.97
CA ASN A 155 18.62 20.63 -6.36
C ASN A 155 17.63 21.78 -6.24
N PHE A 156 17.37 22.20 -5.01
CA PHE A 156 16.56 23.38 -4.72
C PHE A 156 16.92 23.96 -3.36
N ASP A 157 16.75 25.27 -3.22
CA ASP A 157 17.04 26.04 -2.02
C ASP A 157 15.90 26.97 -1.67
N ASP A 158 15.61 27.10 -0.36
CA ASP A 158 14.68 28.05 0.23
C ASP A 158 13.36 28.17 -0.53
N LEU A 159 12.80 27.03 -0.95
CA LEU A 159 11.53 27.03 -1.67
C LEU A 159 10.35 27.34 -0.73
N ARG A 160 9.26 27.80 -1.33
CA ARG A 160 7.96 27.90 -0.65
C ARG A 160 7.06 26.78 -1.16
N PHE A 161 6.95 25.72 -0.36
CA PHE A 161 6.11 24.57 -0.68
C PHE A 161 4.80 24.62 0.12
N SER A 162 3.68 24.82 -0.57
CA SER A 162 2.34 24.90 0.01
C SER A 162 1.31 24.26 -0.96
N PRO A 163 0.26 23.55 -0.47
CA PRO A 163 0.01 23.29 0.96
C PRO A 163 1.02 22.34 1.55
N LYS A 164 1.19 22.36 2.86
CA LYS A 164 1.77 21.28 3.64
C LYS A 164 0.68 20.22 3.89
N PRO A 165 1.04 18.96 4.19
CA PRO A 165 0.07 17.97 4.67
C PRO A 165 -0.65 18.44 5.94
N VAL A 166 -1.86 17.93 6.18
CA VAL A 166 -2.55 18.03 7.48
C VAL A 166 -1.80 17.22 8.52
N GLN A 167 -1.36 16.03 8.13
CA GLN A 167 -0.62 15.12 9.01
C GLN A 167 0.77 15.64 9.35
N GLN A 168 1.14 15.55 10.63
CA GLN A 168 2.44 16.01 11.13
C GLN A 168 3.25 14.84 11.71
N PRO A 169 4.57 14.80 11.50
CA PRO A 169 5.40 15.79 10.77
C PRO A 169 5.29 15.67 9.25
N HIS A 170 4.70 14.61 8.72
CA HIS A 170 4.48 14.34 7.29
C HIS A 170 3.44 13.22 7.10
N ILE A 171 3.04 12.97 5.85
CA ILE A 171 2.20 11.82 5.48
C ILE A 171 2.93 10.52 5.83
N PRO A 172 2.28 9.55 6.52
CA PRO A 172 2.91 8.28 6.88
C PRO A 172 3.38 7.49 5.64
N ILE A 173 4.61 6.98 5.71
CA ILE A 173 5.22 6.16 4.67
C ILE A 173 5.39 4.74 5.19
N TRP A 174 4.63 3.78 4.65
CA TRP A 174 4.74 2.38 4.98
C TRP A 174 5.53 1.64 3.91
N VAL A 175 6.62 0.99 4.32
CA VAL A 175 7.53 0.33 3.38
C VAL A 175 7.05 -1.06 3.04
N GLY A 176 6.82 -1.31 1.75
CA GLY A 176 6.42 -2.61 1.21
C GLY A 176 7.59 -3.57 0.99
N GLY A 177 7.25 -4.86 0.95
CA GLY A 177 8.17 -5.94 0.66
C GLY A 177 8.93 -6.49 1.86
N ALA A 178 9.53 -7.70 1.67
CA ALA A 178 10.27 -8.44 2.69
C ALA A 178 11.73 -8.75 2.31
N SER A 179 12.23 -8.20 1.20
CA SER A 179 13.64 -8.34 0.83
C SER A 179 14.56 -7.65 1.83
N PRO A 180 15.85 -8.05 1.94
CA PRO A 180 16.80 -7.39 2.85
C PRO A 180 16.90 -5.87 2.63
N GLY A 181 16.70 -5.38 1.39
CA GLY A 181 16.66 -3.96 1.07
C GLY A 181 15.41 -3.26 1.61
N ALA A 182 14.25 -3.93 1.54
CA ALA A 182 12.99 -3.42 2.09
C ALA A 182 13.03 -3.38 3.62
N ILE A 183 13.54 -4.43 4.27
CA ILE A 183 13.71 -4.52 5.73
C ILE A 183 14.60 -3.37 6.24
N ARG A 184 15.78 -3.16 5.63
CA ARG A 184 16.65 -2.03 5.99
C ARG A 184 16.00 -0.66 5.76
N ARG A 185 15.17 -0.52 4.71
CA ARG A 185 14.44 0.73 4.45
C ARG A 185 13.35 0.95 5.48
N ALA A 186 12.57 -0.07 5.82
CA ALA A 186 11.56 -0.01 6.87
C ALA A 186 12.17 0.43 8.20
N ALA A 187 13.27 -0.23 8.62
CA ALA A 187 13.97 0.07 9.85
C ALA A 187 14.49 1.52 9.92
N ARG A 188 15.00 2.06 8.80
CA ARG A 188 15.67 3.38 8.79
C ARG A 188 14.74 4.53 8.41
N MET A 189 13.70 4.28 7.62
CA MET A 189 12.93 5.32 6.96
C MET A 189 11.40 5.08 6.97
N GLY A 190 10.90 3.93 7.40
CA GLY A 190 9.46 3.64 7.37
C GLY A 190 8.75 4.16 8.61
N ASP A 191 7.52 4.66 8.47
CA ASP A 191 6.60 4.91 9.57
C ASP A 191 5.69 3.70 9.81
N GLY A 192 5.74 2.74 8.88
CA GLY A 192 5.15 1.41 8.96
C GLY A 192 5.90 0.41 8.07
N TRP A 193 5.66 -0.86 8.31
CA TRP A 193 6.07 -1.95 7.43
C TRP A 193 4.84 -2.65 6.88
N HIS A 194 4.77 -2.79 5.54
CA HIS A 194 3.59 -3.25 4.81
C HIS A 194 3.96 -4.30 3.74
N PRO A 195 4.43 -5.48 4.16
CA PRO A 195 4.75 -6.56 3.22
C PRO A 195 3.49 -7.18 2.64
N SER A 196 3.66 -7.90 1.52
CA SER A 196 2.62 -8.70 0.88
C SER A 196 3.09 -10.12 0.67
N GLY A 197 2.23 -11.10 0.99
CA GLY A 197 2.45 -12.52 0.70
C GLY A 197 3.50 -13.19 1.58
N VAL A 198 3.78 -12.67 2.76
CA VAL A 198 4.62 -13.30 3.79
C VAL A 198 3.74 -14.12 4.74
N SER A 199 4.25 -15.26 5.23
CA SER A 199 3.55 -16.05 6.25
C SER A 199 3.57 -15.36 7.62
N PRO A 200 2.70 -15.73 8.56
CA PRO A 200 2.74 -15.20 9.92
C PRO A 200 4.10 -15.42 10.60
N GLU A 201 4.72 -16.58 10.40
CA GLU A 201 6.03 -16.93 10.99
C GLU A 201 7.14 -16.06 10.38
N GLU A 202 7.16 -15.90 9.05
CA GLU A 202 8.09 -15.00 8.38
C GLU A 202 7.86 -13.56 8.83
N TYR A 203 6.60 -13.13 8.97
CA TYR A 203 6.26 -11.80 9.44
C TYR A 203 6.84 -11.51 10.82
N ALA A 204 6.64 -12.40 11.80
CA ALA A 204 7.18 -12.25 13.15
C ALA A 204 8.72 -12.15 13.14
N SER A 205 9.39 -13.02 12.37
CA SER A 205 10.85 -12.99 12.24
C SER A 205 11.37 -11.68 11.63
N ARG A 206 10.74 -11.20 10.54
CA ARG A 206 11.14 -9.94 9.88
C ARG A 206 10.82 -8.71 10.72
N LYS A 207 9.72 -8.73 11.48
CA LYS A 207 9.38 -7.68 12.44
C LYS A 207 10.49 -7.50 13.49
N ALA A 208 10.99 -8.62 14.06
CA ALA A 208 12.10 -8.59 15.00
C ALA A 208 13.39 -8.04 14.34
N GLU A 209 13.73 -8.49 13.12
CA GLU A 209 14.87 -7.99 12.36
C GLU A 209 14.79 -6.47 12.12
N ILE A 210 13.60 -5.95 11.78
CA ILE A 210 13.38 -4.50 11.60
C ILE A 210 13.64 -3.75 12.91
N ALA A 211 13.13 -4.26 14.03
CA ALA A 211 13.31 -3.62 15.34
C ALA A 211 14.79 -3.56 15.75
N GLU A 212 15.53 -4.64 15.57
CA GLU A 212 16.98 -4.69 15.84
C GLU A 212 17.77 -3.69 14.96
N LEU A 213 17.48 -3.67 13.65
CA LEU A 213 18.13 -2.75 12.71
C LEU A 213 17.81 -1.28 13.00
N ALA A 214 16.58 -0.98 13.44
CA ALA A 214 16.17 0.36 13.82
C ALA A 214 16.88 0.79 15.11
N GLN A 215 16.93 -0.07 16.12
CA GLN A 215 17.68 0.19 17.36
C GLN A 215 19.17 0.44 17.09
N ALA A 216 19.79 -0.38 16.25
CA ALA A 216 21.18 -0.19 15.83
C ALA A 216 21.43 1.12 15.07
N ALA A 217 20.38 1.68 14.43
CA ALA A 217 20.39 2.98 13.77
C ALA A 217 19.97 4.15 14.69
N GLY A 218 19.79 3.90 15.99
CA GLY A 218 19.35 4.91 16.96
C GLY A 218 17.91 5.37 16.79
N ARG A 219 17.06 4.54 16.13
CA ARG A 219 15.66 4.87 15.86
C ARG A 219 14.73 4.04 16.75
N ASN A 220 13.75 4.69 17.35
CA ASN A 220 12.66 4.03 18.04
C ASN A 220 11.57 3.61 17.04
N VAL A 221 11.02 2.41 17.21
CA VAL A 221 9.93 1.84 16.39
C VAL A 221 8.62 1.68 17.16
N ASP A 222 8.49 2.22 18.37
CA ASP A 222 7.29 2.09 19.20
C ASP A 222 6.03 2.66 18.51
N ASN A 223 6.21 3.69 17.68
CA ASN A 223 5.14 4.29 16.89
C ASN A 223 5.05 3.78 15.45
N MET A 224 5.82 2.74 15.11
CA MET A 224 5.80 2.15 13.78
C MET A 224 4.56 1.28 13.61
N VAL A 225 3.79 1.50 12.55
CA VAL A 225 2.63 0.65 12.23
C VAL A 225 3.08 -0.68 11.63
N TRP A 226 2.61 -1.76 12.24
CA TRP A 226 2.88 -3.12 11.79
C TRP A 226 1.72 -3.63 10.94
N SER A 227 1.82 -3.45 9.61
CA SER A 227 0.80 -3.82 8.65
C SER A 227 1.21 -5.02 7.82
N ALA A 228 0.25 -5.75 7.29
CA ALA A 228 0.45 -6.76 6.26
C ALA A 228 -0.68 -6.70 5.22
N ARG A 229 -0.34 -6.96 3.94
CA ARG A 229 -1.32 -7.22 2.90
C ARG A 229 -1.36 -8.70 2.61
N VAL A 230 -2.53 -9.30 2.74
CA VAL A 230 -2.76 -10.71 2.44
C VAL A 230 -3.76 -10.88 1.31
N GLU A 231 -3.52 -11.87 0.47
CA GLU A 231 -4.43 -12.21 -0.62
C GLU A 231 -5.56 -13.08 -0.08
N VAL A 232 -6.80 -12.70 -0.39
CA VAL A 232 -8.00 -13.46 -0.04
C VAL A 232 -8.50 -14.17 -1.28
N GLU A 233 -8.54 -15.48 -1.24
CA GLU A 233 -9.07 -16.30 -2.34
C GLU A 233 -10.58 -16.20 -2.40
N ALA A 234 -11.08 -15.65 -3.50
CA ALA A 234 -12.52 -15.48 -3.71
C ALA A 234 -13.24 -16.81 -3.96
N THR A 235 -12.57 -17.76 -4.61
CA THR A 235 -13.11 -19.07 -4.97
C THR A 235 -12.05 -20.16 -4.80
N PRO A 236 -12.43 -21.40 -4.43
CA PRO A 236 -11.50 -22.52 -4.48
C PRO A 236 -11.00 -22.75 -5.92
N GLY A 237 -9.72 -22.91 -6.11
CA GLY A 237 -9.19 -23.18 -7.43
C GLY A 237 -7.67 -23.36 -7.45
N PRO A 238 -7.10 -23.91 -8.56
CA PRO A 238 -5.67 -24.01 -8.69
C PRO A 238 -5.05 -22.63 -8.75
N SER A 239 -4.14 -22.35 -7.83
CA SER A 239 -3.33 -21.14 -7.84
C SER A 239 -2.25 -21.24 -8.92
N SER A 240 -1.92 -20.13 -9.59
CA SER A 240 -0.71 -20.08 -10.42
C SER A 240 0.53 -20.37 -9.56
N GLU A 241 1.64 -20.84 -10.15
CA GLU A 241 2.88 -21.14 -9.40
C GLU A 241 3.34 -19.93 -8.55
N ARG A 242 3.20 -18.72 -9.08
CA ARG A 242 3.49 -17.46 -8.35
C ARG A 242 2.54 -17.26 -7.17
N ALA A 243 1.32 -17.70 -7.30
CA ALA A 243 0.30 -17.62 -6.28
C ALA A 243 0.52 -18.66 -5.18
N ALA A 244 0.97 -19.86 -5.53
CA ALA A 244 1.28 -20.93 -4.58
C ALA A 244 2.45 -20.59 -3.63
N SER A 245 3.34 -19.68 -4.02
CA SER A 245 4.48 -19.24 -3.19
C SER A 245 4.14 -18.14 -2.17
N ARG A 246 2.89 -17.65 -2.13
CA ARG A 246 2.45 -16.57 -1.23
C ARG A 246 1.45 -17.07 -0.22
N SER A 247 1.55 -16.59 1.00
CA SER A 247 0.54 -16.83 2.03
C SER A 247 -0.80 -16.20 1.62
N ARG A 248 -1.88 -16.97 1.75
CA ARG A 248 -3.23 -16.61 1.35
C ARG A 248 -4.24 -16.97 2.42
N ILE A 249 -5.37 -16.29 2.38
CA ILE A 249 -6.52 -16.56 3.24
C ILE A 249 -7.65 -17.13 2.38
N PRO A 250 -8.25 -18.28 2.74
CA PRO A 250 -9.33 -18.91 1.99
C PRO A 250 -10.66 -18.19 2.26
N GLY A 251 -10.96 -17.08 1.55
CA GLY A 251 -12.15 -16.26 1.78
C GLY A 251 -13.49 -16.96 1.52
N HIS A 252 -13.47 -18.16 0.97
CA HIS A 252 -14.65 -19.02 0.79
C HIS A 252 -14.96 -19.90 2.01
N ASP A 253 -14.05 -19.93 3.00
CA ASP A 253 -14.18 -20.69 4.25
C ASP A 253 -13.91 -19.70 5.42
N LEU A 254 -14.96 -19.21 6.04
CA LEU A 254 -14.88 -18.19 7.08
C LEU A 254 -14.19 -18.66 8.37
N GLU A 255 -14.28 -19.95 8.70
CA GLU A 255 -13.59 -20.53 9.86
C GLU A 255 -12.07 -20.53 9.63
N GLN A 256 -11.61 -21.03 8.49
CA GLN A 256 -10.20 -21.00 8.12
C GLN A 256 -9.69 -19.57 7.91
N THR A 257 -10.54 -18.67 7.41
CA THR A 257 -10.25 -17.25 7.34
C THR A 257 -9.97 -16.68 8.71
N ALA A 258 -10.82 -16.94 9.70
CA ALA A 258 -10.63 -16.47 11.07
C ALA A 258 -9.35 -17.02 11.70
N LEU A 259 -9.05 -18.31 11.53
CA LEU A 259 -7.81 -18.93 12.01
C LEU A 259 -6.57 -18.28 11.36
N SER A 260 -6.62 -18.00 10.05
CA SER A 260 -5.53 -17.34 9.35
C SER A 260 -5.31 -15.90 9.85
N ILE A 261 -6.37 -15.15 10.07
CA ILE A 261 -6.31 -13.78 10.63
C ILE A 261 -5.74 -13.80 12.05
N ALA A 262 -6.16 -14.77 12.88
CA ALA A 262 -5.62 -14.95 14.23
C ALA A 262 -4.09 -15.17 14.20
N ALA A 263 -3.60 -16.00 13.28
CA ALA A 263 -2.16 -16.23 13.12
C ALA A 263 -1.38 -14.94 12.78
N TYR A 264 -1.92 -14.07 11.91
CA TYR A 264 -1.31 -12.76 11.64
C TYR A 264 -1.36 -11.83 12.84
N ARG A 265 -2.48 -11.79 13.58
CA ARG A 265 -2.57 -11.02 14.83
C ARG A 265 -1.51 -11.47 15.83
N ASP A 266 -1.37 -12.78 16.03
CA ASP A 266 -0.43 -13.36 16.99
C ASP A 266 1.03 -13.16 16.56
N ALA A 267 1.30 -13.04 15.25
CA ALA A 267 2.56 -12.58 14.69
C ALA A 267 2.84 -11.08 14.89
N GLY A 268 1.87 -10.34 15.43
CA GLY A 268 1.98 -8.91 15.76
C GLY A 268 1.60 -7.97 14.62
N VAL A 269 0.74 -8.38 13.70
CA VAL A 269 0.10 -7.48 12.73
C VAL A 269 -0.98 -6.67 13.43
N GLU A 270 -0.94 -5.35 13.28
CA GLU A 270 -1.88 -4.39 13.85
C GLU A 270 -2.90 -3.91 12.81
N HIS A 271 -2.50 -3.86 11.55
CA HIS A 271 -3.31 -3.42 10.42
C HIS A 271 -3.23 -4.44 9.28
N LEU A 272 -4.29 -5.23 9.09
CA LEU A 272 -4.35 -6.26 8.05
C LEU A 272 -5.15 -5.76 6.85
N VAL A 273 -4.52 -5.73 5.67
CA VAL A 273 -5.16 -5.35 4.41
C VAL A 273 -5.53 -6.60 3.63
N LEU A 274 -6.82 -6.77 3.40
CA LEU A 274 -7.41 -7.90 2.69
C LEU A 274 -7.49 -7.58 1.19
N ALA A 275 -6.70 -8.27 0.39
CA ALA A 275 -6.68 -8.11 -1.06
C ALA A 275 -7.57 -9.18 -1.72
N LEU A 276 -8.74 -8.77 -2.16
CA LEU A 276 -9.71 -9.67 -2.78
C LEU A 276 -9.31 -9.96 -4.22
N ASN A 277 -8.91 -11.21 -4.49
CA ASN A 277 -8.30 -11.59 -5.76
C ASN A 277 -9.33 -12.01 -6.81
N THR A 278 -10.21 -11.09 -7.20
CA THR A 278 -11.18 -11.27 -8.28
C THR A 278 -11.58 -9.95 -8.92
N GLY A 279 -11.98 -9.99 -10.20
CA GLY A 279 -12.63 -8.88 -10.92
C GLY A 279 -14.16 -9.00 -10.98
N ASP A 280 -14.72 -10.02 -10.36
CA ASP A 280 -16.17 -10.18 -10.25
C ASP A 280 -16.73 -9.24 -9.16
N VAL A 281 -17.42 -8.20 -9.59
CA VAL A 281 -17.98 -7.13 -8.75
C VAL A 281 -18.92 -7.69 -7.67
N ASN A 282 -19.76 -8.68 -8.03
CA ASN A 282 -20.69 -9.27 -7.07
C ASN A 282 -19.95 -10.09 -6.03
N ARG A 283 -18.96 -10.85 -6.47
CA ARG A 283 -18.14 -11.67 -5.56
C ARG A 283 -17.29 -10.83 -4.62
N ILE A 284 -16.75 -9.70 -5.09
CA ILE A 284 -16.04 -8.74 -4.21
C ILE A 284 -17.00 -8.24 -3.12
N ARG A 285 -18.21 -7.82 -3.49
CA ARG A 285 -19.22 -7.33 -2.54
C ARG A 285 -19.59 -8.37 -1.51
N GLU A 286 -19.94 -9.58 -1.93
CA GLU A 286 -20.26 -10.70 -1.03
C GLU A 286 -19.16 -10.98 -0.02
N LEU A 287 -17.90 -11.03 -0.48
CA LEU A 287 -16.74 -11.26 0.39
C LEU A 287 -16.54 -10.13 1.39
N MET A 288 -16.66 -8.88 0.95
CA MET A 288 -16.55 -7.73 1.85
C MET A 288 -17.62 -7.76 2.93
N GLU A 289 -18.87 -8.06 2.57
CA GLU A 289 -19.99 -8.17 3.50
C GLU A 289 -19.83 -9.32 4.49
N SER A 290 -19.47 -10.52 4.01
CA SER A 290 -19.26 -11.69 4.87
C SER A 290 -18.09 -11.46 5.84
N LEU A 291 -16.95 -10.94 5.36
CA LEU A 291 -15.80 -10.65 6.21
C LEU A 291 -16.12 -9.59 7.26
N ALA A 292 -16.83 -8.53 6.87
CA ALA A 292 -17.19 -7.44 7.78
C ALA A 292 -18.19 -7.87 8.85
N ASN A 293 -19.16 -8.72 8.52
CA ASN A 293 -20.23 -9.11 9.43
C ASN A 293 -19.87 -10.32 10.31
N GLU A 294 -19.08 -11.27 9.79
CA GLU A 294 -18.87 -12.56 10.45
C GLU A 294 -17.45 -12.75 10.98
N THR A 295 -16.44 -12.22 10.31
CA THR A 295 -15.04 -12.46 10.68
C THR A 295 -14.40 -11.31 11.43
N ILE A 296 -14.43 -10.10 10.90
CA ILE A 296 -13.77 -8.91 11.47
C ILE A 296 -14.19 -8.61 12.91
N PRO A 297 -15.48 -8.74 13.31
CA PRO A 297 -15.91 -8.47 14.68
C PRO A 297 -15.22 -9.33 15.75
N GLN A 298 -14.68 -10.50 15.38
CA GLN A 298 -13.97 -11.40 16.30
C GLN A 298 -12.59 -10.86 16.72
N PHE A 299 -12.07 -9.82 16.03
CA PHE A 299 -10.71 -9.28 16.20
C PHE A 299 -10.67 -7.80 16.61
N ARG A 300 -11.81 -7.21 16.89
CA ARG A 300 -11.97 -5.81 17.34
C ARG A 300 -12.08 -5.65 18.85
#